data_a9df72af5b26e8de290bb97398a0b357
#
_entry.id   a9df72af5b26e8de290bb97398a0b357
#
_cell.length_a   1.000
_cell.length_b   1.000
_cell.length_c   1.000
_cell.angle_alpha   90.00
_cell.angle_beta   90.00
_cell.angle_gamma   90.00
#
_symmetry.space_group_name_H-M   'P 1'
#
loop_
_entity.id
_entity.type
_entity.pdbx_description
1 polymer ?
#
loop_
_entity_poly.entity_id
_entity_poly.type
_entity_poly.pdbx_seq_one_letter_code
_entity_poly.pdbx_strand_id
1 'polypeptide(L)'
;MRGVGFALSGCLVTEEGCASLVSALESNPSHLRELDLSYNHPGDSGVRLLSAGLEDPHCRLEKLNVEHGGENTMKPGLRKYACDLTLDPNTVFRYSFLSDGNKKVTHMGEYHPYPDHPERFEHIGQVLCREGLTGRCYWEVEWSGGKADIGVTYKGINRGGRGDDCWLGHNDKSWSLTCSDNRYIAWHKNSTTIDVCPSSSYRVGVDLDWPAGTLSFYRVSSDTLTHLYTFYTTFTEPLYPGFHLFGSGVSASLCQVDLSNNDLKDSVVKLLSAVLENPQCRLETLRLSGCLVTEEGCASLDSALKSNPSHLRELDLSYNHPGDSGVRLKKH
;
A
#
# COMPACT_ATOMS: atom_id res chain seq x y z
N MET A 1 -41.16 -3.10 -3.10
CA MET A 1 -39.99 -3.88 -2.63
C MET A 1 -38.78 -2.96 -2.74
N ARG A 2 -37.97 -2.79 -1.69
CA ARG A 2 -36.75 -2.00 -1.76
C ARG A 2 -35.74 -2.77 -2.61
N GLY A 3 -35.19 -2.14 -3.64
CA GLY A 3 -34.13 -2.71 -4.47
C GLY A 3 -32.88 -2.98 -3.62
N VAL A 4 -32.13 -4.01 -3.98
CA VAL A 4 -30.85 -4.35 -3.32
C VAL A 4 -29.76 -3.59 -4.07
N GLY A 5 -28.96 -2.80 -3.32
CA GLY A 5 -27.73 -2.19 -3.80
C GLY A 5 -26.55 -3.09 -3.44
N PHE A 6 -25.59 -3.23 -4.36
CA PHE A 6 -24.35 -3.98 -4.14
C PHE A 6 -23.17 -3.04 -4.33
N ALA A 7 -22.36 -2.86 -3.28
CA ALA A 7 -21.21 -1.99 -3.30
C ALA A 7 -19.94 -2.83 -3.31
N LEU A 8 -19.19 -2.76 -4.40
CA LEU A 8 -17.87 -3.36 -4.61
C LEU A 8 -16.81 -2.26 -4.81
N SER A 9 -17.06 -1.07 -4.31
CA SER A 9 -16.11 0.05 -4.43
C SER A 9 -14.74 -0.32 -3.85
N GLY A 10 -13.67 -0.16 -4.63
CA GLY A 10 -12.29 -0.45 -4.21
C GLY A 10 -12.00 -1.93 -3.93
N CYS A 11 -12.75 -2.85 -4.54
CA CYS A 11 -12.61 -4.30 -4.34
C CYS A 11 -11.65 -4.97 -5.33
N LEU A 12 -10.87 -4.20 -6.10
CA LEU A 12 -9.95 -4.71 -7.12
C LEU A 12 -10.64 -5.53 -8.22
N VAL A 13 -11.88 -5.21 -8.55
CA VAL A 13 -12.60 -5.86 -9.65
C VAL A 13 -11.88 -5.51 -10.96
N THR A 14 -11.40 -6.53 -11.66
CA THR A 14 -10.73 -6.44 -12.95
C THR A 14 -11.73 -6.60 -14.11
N GLU A 15 -11.25 -6.52 -15.35
CA GLU A 15 -12.03 -6.80 -16.54
C GLU A 15 -12.68 -8.19 -16.50
N GLU A 16 -11.95 -9.22 -16.07
CA GLU A 16 -12.49 -10.58 -15.88
C GLU A 16 -13.57 -10.63 -14.80
N GLY A 17 -13.38 -9.88 -13.72
CA GLY A 17 -14.40 -9.72 -12.67
C GLY A 17 -15.66 -9.04 -13.20
N CYS A 18 -15.51 -8.04 -14.07
CA CYS A 18 -16.64 -7.38 -14.73
C CYS A 18 -17.41 -8.34 -15.66
N ALA A 19 -16.70 -9.17 -16.44
CA ALA A 19 -17.34 -10.19 -17.27
C ALA A 19 -18.15 -11.19 -16.43
N SER A 20 -17.61 -11.61 -15.29
CA SER A 20 -18.31 -12.49 -14.34
C SER A 20 -19.55 -11.82 -13.74
N LEU A 21 -19.47 -10.52 -13.42
CA LEU A 21 -20.60 -9.74 -12.91
C LEU A 21 -21.70 -9.59 -13.97
N VAL A 22 -21.36 -9.33 -15.22
CA VAL A 22 -22.33 -9.26 -16.34
C VAL A 22 -23.05 -10.59 -16.48
N SER A 23 -22.31 -11.72 -16.53
CA SER A 23 -22.90 -13.06 -16.60
C SER A 23 -23.83 -13.36 -15.41
N ALA A 24 -23.48 -12.88 -14.21
CA ALA A 24 -24.34 -13.04 -13.04
C ALA A 24 -25.60 -12.18 -13.12
N LEU A 25 -25.51 -10.95 -13.65
CA LEU A 25 -26.66 -10.05 -13.87
C LEU A 25 -27.61 -10.63 -14.94
N GLU A 26 -27.08 -11.20 -16.02
CA GLU A 26 -27.88 -11.88 -17.06
C GLU A 26 -28.59 -13.12 -16.51
N SER A 27 -27.90 -13.87 -15.63
CA SER A 27 -28.47 -15.08 -15.02
C SER A 27 -29.55 -14.79 -13.97
N ASN A 28 -29.50 -13.62 -13.33
CA ASN A 28 -30.45 -13.22 -12.28
C ASN A 28 -30.74 -11.71 -12.30
N PRO A 29 -31.49 -11.25 -13.34
CA PRO A 29 -31.70 -9.81 -13.58
C PRO A 29 -32.64 -9.11 -12.58
N SER A 30 -33.29 -9.85 -11.67
CA SER A 30 -34.51 -9.36 -11.02
C SER A 30 -34.33 -8.60 -9.71
N HIS A 31 -33.14 -8.57 -9.10
CA HIS A 31 -32.98 -8.11 -7.71
C HIS A 31 -32.03 -6.93 -7.51
N LEU A 32 -31.00 -6.79 -8.36
CA LEU A 32 -30.02 -5.71 -8.20
C LEU A 32 -30.49 -4.42 -8.89
N ARG A 33 -30.52 -3.32 -8.14
CA ARG A 33 -30.90 -1.99 -8.63
C ARG A 33 -29.73 -1.03 -8.72
N GLU A 34 -28.78 -1.16 -7.82
CA GLU A 34 -27.62 -0.31 -7.77
C GLU A 34 -26.37 -1.18 -7.67
N LEU A 35 -25.37 -0.91 -8.52
CA LEU A 35 -24.05 -1.53 -8.48
C LEU A 35 -23.00 -0.43 -8.45
N ASP A 36 -22.23 -0.40 -7.37
CA ASP A 36 -21.10 0.50 -7.21
C ASP A 36 -19.80 -0.26 -7.42
N LEU A 37 -19.14 0.03 -8.53
CA LEU A 37 -17.83 -0.46 -8.93
C LEU A 37 -16.79 0.67 -8.94
N SER A 38 -17.06 1.79 -8.27
CA SER A 38 -16.12 2.90 -8.18
C SER A 38 -14.79 2.43 -7.59
N TYR A 39 -13.70 3.06 -8.00
CA TYR A 39 -12.34 2.73 -7.54
C TYR A 39 -11.90 1.27 -7.82
N ASN A 40 -12.38 0.67 -8.90
CA ASN A 40 -11.95 -0.64 -9.38
C ASN A 40 -11.18 -0.52 -10.71
N HIS A 41 -10.77 -1.66 -11.31
CA HIS A 41 -10.05 -1.77 -12.58
C HIS A 41 -10.87 -2.45 -13.65
N PRO A 42 -12.04 -1.96 -14.02
CA PRO A 42 -12.84 -2.58 -15.07
C PRO A 42 -12.17 -2.53 -16.44
N GLY A 43 -11.20 -1.62 -16.66
CA GLY A 43 -10.67 -1.33 -17.98
C GLY A 43 -11.75 -0.83 -18.96
N ASP A 44 -11.36 -0.40 -20.16
CA ASP A 44 -12.31 0.05 -21.18
C ASP A 44 -13.24 -1.09 -21.63
N SER A 45 -12.71 -2.31 -21.71
CA SER A 45 -13.47 -3.50 -22.09
C SER A 45 -14.48 -3.88 -21.01
N GLY A 46 -14.11 -3.85 -19.74
CA GLY A 46 -15.02 -4.12 -18.62
C GLY A 46 -16.15 -3.08 -18.52
N VAL A 47 -15.83 -1.81 -18.73
CA VAL A 47 -16.85 -0.74 -18.79
C VAL A 47 -17.81 -0.96 -19.96
N ARG A 48 -17.31 -1.32 -21.14
CA ARG A 48 -18.16 -1.63 -22.31
C ARG A 48 -19.07 -2.84 -22.07
N LEU A 49 -18.53 -3.91 -21.47
CA LEU A 49 -19.32 -5.09 -21.12
C LEU A 49 -20.45 -4.76 -20.15
N LEU A 50 -20.14 -4.01 -19.08
CA LEU A 50 -21.16 -3.58 -18.12
C LEU A 50 -22.20 -2.66 -18.76
N SER A 51 -21.80 -1.74 -19.65
CA SER A 51 -22.72 -0.85 -20.38
C SER A 51 -23.63 -1.64 -21.33
N ALA A 52 -23.07 -2.64 -22.03
CA ALA A 52 -23.88 -3.51 -22.90
C ALA A 52 -24.88 -4.35 -22.09
N GLY A 53 -24.49 -4.84 -20.90
CA GLY A 53 -25.40 -5.54 -19.98
C GLY A 53 -26.56 -4.65 -19.47
N LEU A 54 -26.33 -3.33 -19.37
CA LEU A 54 -27.38 -2.37 -19.00
C LEU A 54 -28.42 -2.14 -20.13
N GLU A 55 -28.03 -2.36 -21.39
CA GLU A 55 -28.93 -2.23 -22.55
C GLU A 55 -29.87 -3.42 -22.68
N ASP A 56 -29.67 -4.53 -21.93
CA ASP A 56 -30.57 -5.67 -21.91
C ASP A 56 -31.90 -5.24 -21.28
N PRO A 57 -33.04 -5.40 -22.02
CA PRO A 57 -34.38 -5.06 -21.54
C PRO A 57 -34.78 -5.80 -20.25
N HIS A 58 -34.15 -6.91 -19.92
CA HIS A 58 -34.37 -7.69 -18.70
C HIS A 58 -33.55 -7.23 -17.52
N CYS A 59 -32.50 -6.48 -17.77
CA CYS A 59 -31.62 -5.89 -16.71
C CYS A 59 -32.41 -4.83 -15.94
N ARG A 60 -32.50 -4.96 -14.64
CA ARG A 60 -33.19 -4.01 -13.75
C ARG A 60 -32.24 -3.11 -12.96
N LEU A 61 -30.98 -3.09 -13.35
CA LEU A 61 -29.98 -2.20 -12.74
C LEU A 61 -30.31 -0.76 -13.14
N GLU A 62 -30.62 0.07 -12.15
CA GLU A 62 -31.03 1.47 -12.33
C GLU A 62 -29.85 2.42 -12.22
N LYS A 63 -28.82 2.01 -11.48
CA LYS A 63 -27.62 2.82 -11.22
C LYS A 63 -26.37 1.97 -11.25
N LEU A 64 -25.48 2.30 -12.15
CA LEU A 64 -24.12 1.78 -12.22
C LEU A 64 -23.15 2.93 -11.93
N ASN A 65 -22.37 2.80 -10.88
CA ASN A 65 -21.28 3.71 -10.59
C ASN A 65 -19.96 3.04 -10.95
N VAL A 66 -19.30 3.53 -12.01
CA VAL A 66 -17.96 3.15 -12.45
C VAL A 66 -17.04 4.37 -12.41
N GLU A 67 -17.46 5.43 -11.76
CA GLU A 67 -16.65 6.63 -11.61
C GLU A 67 -15.33 6.25 -10.96
N HIS A 68 -14.25 6.79 -11.52
CA HIS A 68 -12.90 6.46 -11.12
C HIS A 68 -12.46 5.02 -11.53
N GLY A 69 -13.14 4.38 -12.46
CA GLY A 69 -12.72 3.16 -13.14
C GLY A 69 -11.95 3.47 -14.41
N GLY A 70 -10.64 3.31 -14.38
CA GLY A 70 -9.72 3.51 -15.52
C GLY A 70 -8.28 3.52 -15.00
N GLU A 71 -7.29 3.34 -15.87
CA GLU A 71 -5.86 3.33 -15.50
C GLU A 71 -5.44 4.54 -14.65
N ASN A 72 -6.18 5.65 -14.71
CA ASN A 72 -5.85 6.91 -14.05
C ASN A 72 -6.50 7.15 -12.67
N THR A 73 -7.29 6.22 -12.13
CA THR A 73 -8.20 6.55 -11.02
C THR A 73 -8.05 5.73 -9.76
N MET A 74 -6.98 4.95 -9.62
CA MET A 74 -6.68 4.25 -8.35
C MET A 74 -6.04 5.11 -7.26
N LYS A 75 -6.08 6.42 -7.37
CA LYS A 75 -5.41 7.34 -6.46
C LYS A 75 -5.81 7.23 -4.98
N PRO A 76 -7.10 7.08 -4.61
CA PRO A 76 -7.50 7.01 -3.21
C PRO A 76 -7.60 5.59 -2.63
N GLY A 77 -7.94 4.60 -3.45
CA GLY A 77 -8.42 3.30 -2.95
C GLY A 77 -7.44 2.54 -2.06
N LEU A 78 -6.18 2.39 -2.45
CA LEU A 78 -5.17 1.64 -1.70
C LEU A 78 -4.52 2.48 -0.60
N ARG A 79 -4.35 3.77 -0.82
CA ARG A 79 -3.70 4.67 0.14
C ARG A 79 -4.44 4.79 1.46
N LYS A 80 -5.75 4.51 1.51
CA LYS A 80 -6.51 4.46 2.77
C LYS A 80 -6.03 3.38 3.73
N TYR A 81 -5.28 2.39 3.24
CA TYR A 81 -4.64 1.35 4.05
C TYR A 81 -3.17 1.64 4.32
N ALA A 82 -2.72 2.88 4.08
CA ALA A 82 -1.33 3.25 4.31
C ALA A 82 -0.90 2.92 5.74
N CYS A 83 0.25 2.26 5.85
CA CYS A 83 0.85 1.92 7.12
C CYS A 83 2.21 2.59 7.27
N ASP A 84 2.57 2.96 8.48
CA ASP A 84 3.87 3.52 8.80
C ASP A 84 4.83 2.39 9.17
N LEU A 85 5.91 2.25 8.40
CA LEU A 85 6.91 1.20 8.53
C LEU A 85 8.26 1.79 8.90
N THR A 86 9.05 1.04 9.68
CA THR A 86 10.37 1.46 10.13
C THR A 86 11.35 0.30 10.00
N LEU A 87 12.48 0.52 9.35
CA LEU A 87 13.53 -0.48 9.23
C LEU A 87 14.12 -0.82 10.61
N ASP A 88 14.36 -2.11 10.85
CA ASP A 88 14.93 -2.58 12.12
C ASP A 88 16.46 -2.61 12.04
N PRO A 89 17.18 -1.76 12.79
CA PRO A 89 18.63 -1.76 12.85
C PRO A 89 19.24 -3.09 13.31
N ASN A 90 18.46 -3.94 13.99
CA ASN A 90 18.91 -5.26 14.42
C ASN A 90 19.05 -6.25 13.28
N THR A 91 18.32 -6.03 12.17
CA THR A 91 18.30 -6.93 11.02
C THR A 91 19.26 -6.53 9.90
N VAL A 92 19.66 -5.26 9.85
CA VAL A 92 20.40 -4.68 8.73
C VAL A 92 21.78 -5.38 8.52
N PHE A 93 22.10 -5.65 7.27
CA PHE A 93 23.42 -6.15 6.88
C PHE A 93 24.52 -5.13 7.19
N ARG A 94 25.68 -5.57 7.68
CA ARG A 94 26.75 -4.68 8.19
C ARG A 94 27.40 -3.76 7.15
N TYR A 95 27.24 -4.02 5.87
CA TYR A 95 27.71 -3.15 4.79
C TYR A 95 26.61 -2.25 4.23
N SER A 96 25.51 -2.12 4.96
CA SER A 96 24.40 -1.20 4.65
C SER A 96 24.22 -0.19 5.77
N PHE A 97 23.80 1.03 5.41
CA PHE A 97 23.58 2.13 6.33
C PHE A 97 22.12 2.54 6.36
N LEU A 98 21.58 2.76 7.55
CA LEU A 98 20.22 3.28 7.75
C LEU A 98 20.27 4.80 7.97
N SER A 99 19.38 5.52 7.30
CA SER A 99 19.20 6.99 7.42
C SER A 99 17.73 7.37 7.50
N ASP A 100 17.45 8.67 7.54
CA ASP A 100 16.11 9.25 7.50
C ASP A 100 15.16 8.64 8.57
N GLY A 101 15.65 8.55 9.81
CA GLY A 101 14.88 7.96 10.91
C GLY A 101 14.58 6.47 10.73
N ASN A 102 15.49 5.70 10.12
CA ASN A 102 15.32 4.30 9.72
C ASN A 102 14.25 4.09 8.64
N LYS A 103 14.03 5.07 7.78
CA LYS A 103 13.16 4.93 6.61
C LYS A 103 13.93 4.55 5.34
N LYS A 104 15.23 4.78 5.31
CA LYS A 104 16.08 4.53 4.14
C LYS A 104 17.24 3.60 4.50
N VAL A 105 17.53 2.67 3.58
CA VAL A 105 18.73 1.83 3.61
C VAL A 105 19.54 2.07 2.34
N THR A 106 20.85 2.17 2.49
CA THR A 106 21.80 2.25 1.37
C THR A 106 22.89 1.21 1.57
N HIS A 107 23.15 0.41 0.54
CA HIS A 107 24.27 -0.52 0.54
C HIS A 107 25.55 0.25 0.18
N MET A 108 26.45 0.43 1.14
CA MET A 108 27.62 1.30 0.99
C MET A 108 28.87 0.55 0.53
N GLY A 109 28.93 -0.77 0.72
CA GLY A 109 30.14 -1.56 0.52
C GLY A 109 31.21 -1.36 1.60
N GLU A 110 30.96 -0.50 2.59
CA GLU A 110 31.79 -0.24 3.76
C GLU A 110 31.18 -0.86 5.00
N TYR A 111 32.06 -1.36 5.90
CA TYR A 111 31.61 -1.99 7.13
C TYR A 111 31.12 -0.96 8.15
N HIS A 112 29.92 -1.19 8.69
CA HIS A 112 29.34 -0.41 9.78
C HIS A 112 29.27 -1.24 11.07
N PRO A 113 29.77 -0.71 12.20
CA PRO A 113 29.91 -1.44 13.47
C PRO A 113 28.57 -1.53 14.23
N TYR A 114 27.55 -2.11 13.61
CA TYR A 114 26.33 -2.43 14.33
C TYR A 114 26.60 -3.47 15.43
N PRO A 115 25.93 -3.41 16.59
CA PRO A 115 25.99 -4.44 17.61
C PRO A 115 25.63 -5.82 17.05
N ASP A 116 26.23 -6.88 17.58
CA ASP A 116 25.83 -8.24 17.21
C ASP A 116 24.39 -8.51 17.63
N HIS A 117 23.65 -9.10 16.72
CA HIS A 117 22.24 -9.44 16.96
C HIS A 117 21.87 -10.70 16.19
N PRO A 118 21.11 -11.67 16.78
CA PRO A 118 20.75 -12.93 16.13
C PRO A 118 19.82 -12.74 14.91
N GLU A 119 19.12 -11.63 14.84
CA GLU A 119 18.25 -11.31 13.69
C GLU A 119 19.00 -10.58 12.55
N ARG A 120 20.29 -10.30 12.69
CA ARG A 120 21.07 -9.61 11.66
C ARG A 120 21.38 -10.53 10.48
N PHE A 121 21.17 -10.01 9.26
CA PHE A 121 21.66 -10.69 8.06
C PHE A 121 23.20 -10.60 8.01
N GLU A 122 23.84 -11.75 7.92
CA GLU A 122 25.31 -11.82 8.01
C GLU A 122 26.00 -11.66 6.66
N HIS A 123 25.39 -12.15 5.58
CA HIS A 123 26.04 -12.32 4.28
C HIS A 123 25.29 -11.70 3.11
N ILE A 124 24.06 -11.26 3.29
CA ILE A 124 23.19 -10.79 2.22
C ILE A 124 22.76 -9.35 2.55
N GLY A 125 22.79 -8.47 1.57
CA GLY A 125 22.45 -7.06 1.68
C GLY A 125 20.96 -6.81 1.98
N GLN A 126 20.44 -7.43 3.06
CA GLN A 126 19.03 -7.39 3.44
C GLN A 126 18.78 -6.63 4.73
N VAL A 127 17.55 -6.14 4.86
CA VAL A 127 17.00 -5.52 6.06
C VAL A 127 15.50 -5.77 6.11
N LEU A 128 14.93 -5.89 7.30
CA LEU A 128 13.48 -5.98 7.50
C LEU A 128 12.95 -4.77 8.26
N CYS A 129 11.64 -4.55 8.15
CA CYS A 129 10.92 -3.63 9.01
C CYS A 129 10.66 -4.25 10.39
N ARG A 130 10.39 -3.40 11.38
CA ARG A 130 10.04 -3.82 12.74
C ARG A 130 8.64 -4.38 12.82
N GLU A 131 7.75 -3.85 11.99
CA GLU A 131 6.32 -4.12 12.01
C GLU A 131 6.01 -5.45 11.35
N GLY A 132 5.38 -6.35 12.10
CA GLY A 132 4.80 -7.60 11.61
C GLY A 132 3.33 -7.39 11.24
N LEU A 133 3.00 -7.56 9.98
CA LEU A 133 1.70 -7.23 9.41
C LEU A 133 0.78 -8.45 9.39
N THR A 134 -0.47 -8.30 9.87
CA THR A 134 -1.53 -9.33 9.88
C THR A 134 -2.87 -8.80 9.37
N GLY A 135 -2.90 -7.55 8.88
CA GLY A 135 -4.07 -6.88 8.35
C GLY A 135 -3.88 -6.44 6.91
N ARG A 136 -4.72 -5.53 6.45
CA ARG A 136 -4.51 -4.86 5.18
C ARG A 136 -3.60 -3.66 5.38
N CYS A 137 -2.53 -3.59 4.60
CA CYS A 137 -1.52 -2.54 4.66
C CYS A 137 -1.05 -2.16 3.26
N TYR A 138 -0.91 -0.86 3.02
CA TYR A 138 -0.31 -0.32 1.80
C TYR A 138 0.91 0.52 2.15
N TRP A 139 2.00 0.41 1.40
CA TRP A 139 3.19 1.26 1.52
C TRP A 139 3.84 1.47 0.17
N GLU A 140 4.64 2.51 0.06
CA GLU A 140 5.40 2.81 -1.15
C GLU A 140 6.90 2.80 -0.83
N VAL A 141 7.68 2.34 -1.79
CA VAL A 141 9.14 2.25 -1.72
C VAL A 141 9.73 2.92 -2.93
N GLU A 142 10.60 3.88 -2.70
CA GLU A 142 11.45 4.44 -3.74
C GLU A 142 12.82 3.75 -3.67
N TRP A 143 13.30 3.28 -4.81
CA TRP A 143 14.60 2.63 -4.92
C TRP A 143 15.49 3.35 -5.92
N SER A 144 16.80 3.22 -5.78
CA SER A 144 17.76 3.79 -6.70
C SER A 144 18.99 2.89 -6.85
N GLY A 145 19.68 3.02 -7.98
CA GLY A 145 20.79 2.14 -8.35
C GLY A 145 20.33 0.96 -9.18
N GLY A 146 21.19 -0.02 -9.39
CA GLY A 146 21.00 -1.04 -10.42
C GLY A 146 19.87 -2.03 -10.19
N LYS A 147 19.73 -2.58 -8.97
CA LYS A 147 18.76 -3.63 -8.68
C LYS A 147 18.42 -3.71 -7.19
N ALA A 148 17.14 -3.82 -6.87
CA ALA A 148 16.64 -4.06 -5.51
C ALA A 148 15.49 -5.06 -5.53
N ASP A 149 15.38 -5.91 -4.49
CA ASP A 149 14.18 -6.68 -4.19
C ASP A 149 13.39 -5.98 -3.11
N ILE A 150 12.09 -5.83 -3.33
CA ILE A 150 11.12 -5.26 -2.41
C ILE A 150 10.10 -6.35 -2.12
N GLY A 151 9.86 -6.67 -0.84
CA GLY A 151 8.95 -7.76 -0.54
C GLY A 151 8.61 -7.93 0.93
N VAL A 152 8.12 -9.11 1.24
CA VAL A 152 7.73 -9.51 2.60
C VAL A 152 8.25 -10.89 2.93
N THR A 153 8.43 -11.18 4.21
CA THR A 153 8.87 -12.49 4.68
C THR A 153 8.28 -12.82 6.04
N TYR A 154 8.16 -14.11 6.34
CA TYR A 154 7.97 -14.56 7.72
C TYR A 154 9.24 -14.30 8.54
N LYS A 155 9.06 -14.12 9.85
CA LYS A 155 10.18 -13.84 10.76
C LYS A 155 11.27 -14.92 10.72
N GLY A 156 10.88 -16.15 10.45
CA GLY A 156 11.75 -17.33 10.41
C GLY A 156 12.61 -17.50 9.15
N ILE A 157 12.80 -16.47 8.29
CA ILE A 157 13.78 -16.52 7.19
C ILE A 157 15.19 -16.65 7.77
N ASN A 158 16.05 -17.44 7.13
CA ASN A 158 17.43 -17.67 7.63
C ASN A 158 18.26 -16.35 7.55
N ARG A 159 19.13 -16.11 8.53
CA ARG A 159 19.95 -14.89 8.64
C ARG A 159 21.44 -15.14 8.34
N GLY A 160 21.94 -16.33 8.63
CA GLY A 160 23.38 -16.65 8.60
C GLY A 160 23.85 -17.33 7.32
N GLY A 161 22.95 -17.66 6.39
CA GLY A 161 23.29 -18.37 5.17
C GLY A 161 23.67 -17.45 3.99
N ARG A 162 24.05 -18.12 2.88
CA ARG A 162 24.32 -17.47 1.58
C ARG A 162 23.47 -18.04 0.45
N GLY A 163 22.61 -19.00 0.77
CA GLY A 163 21.75 -19.69 -0.18
C GLY A 163 20.36 -19.06 -0.28
N ASP A 164 19.54 -19.67 -1.13
CA ASP A 164 18.16 -19.23 -1.41
C ASP A 164 17.29 -19.13 -0.15
N ASP A 165 17.57 -19.94 0.88
CA ASP A 165 16.88 -19.95 2.17
C ASP A 165 17.00 -18.63 2.96
N CYS A 166 17.98 -17.78 2.59
CA CYS A 166 18.21 -16.47 3.17
C CYS A 166 17.70 -15.32 2.29
N TRP A 167 17.50 -15.56 1.02
CA TRP A 167 17.18 -14.50 0.05
C TRP A 167 15.68 -14.23 -0.01
N LEU A 168 15.34 -12.96 0.06
CA LEU A 168 13.96 -12.49 -0.06
C LEU A 168 13.36 -12.92 -1.41
N GLY A 169 12.25 -13.67 -1.37
CA GLY A 169 11.55 -14.22 -2.52
C GLY A 169 12.06 -15.58 -3.02
N HIS A 170 13.26 -16.02 -2.66
CA HIS A 170 13.85 -17.26 -3.20
C HIS A 170 13.47 -18.52 -2.44
N ASN A 171 12.66 -18.43 -1.39
CA ASN A 171 12.26 -19.54 -0.52
C ASN A 171 10.75 -19.54 -0.26
N ASP A 172 10.28 -20.51 0.54
CA ASP A 172 8.85 -20.66 0.87
C ASP A 172 8.34 -19.71 1.97
N LYS A 173 9.21 -18.92 2.55
CA LYS A 173 8.90 -17.99 3.63
C LYS A 173 8.77 -16.55 3.16
N SER A 174 9.06 -16.26 1.88
CA SER A 174 9.17 -14.91 1.40
C SER A 174 8.63 -14.71 -0.02
N TRP A 175 8.18 -13.51 -0.29
CA TRP A 175 7.63 -13.05 -1.57
C TRP A 175 8.27 -11.70 -1.90
N SER A 176 8.75 -11.52 -3.12
CA SER A 176 9.35 -10.25 -3.52
C SER A 176 9.12 -9.88 -4.98
N LEU A 177 9.30 -8.62 -5.26
CA LEU A 177 9.44 -8.06 -6.59
C LEU A 177 10.88 -7.58 -6.75
N THR A 178 11.61 -8.14 -7.71
CA THR A 178 12.86 -7.57 -8.17
C THR A 178 12.57 -6.38 -9.07
N CYS A 179 13.15 -5.24 -8.74
CA CYS A 179 13.10 -3.99 -9.49
C CYS A 179 14.46 -3.71 -10.11
N SER A 180 14.49 -3.48 -11.42
CA SER A 180 15.69 -3.05 -12.15
C SER A 180 15.29 -2.09 -13.27
N ASP A 181 16.26 -1.39 -13.86
CA ASP A 181 16.02 -0.40 -14.93
C ASP A 181 15.25 -0.98 -16.13
N ASN A 182 15.39 -2.28 -16.38
CA ASN A 182 14.88 -2.92 -17.59
C ASN A 182 13.70 -3.85 -17.37
N ARG A 183 13.40 -4.27 -16.15
CA ARG A 183 12.36 -5.29 -15.90
C ARG A 183 11.95 -5.41 -14.44
N TYR A 184 10.79 -6.01 -14.26
CA TYR A 184 10.29 -6.51 -12.99
C TYR A 184 10.22 -8.04 -12.99
N ILE A 185 10.56 -8.68 -11.87
CA ILE A 185 10.47 -10.14 -11.71
C ILE A 185 9.85 -10.42 -10.35
N ALA A 186 8.73 -11.14 -10.34
CA ALA A 186 8.11 -11.61 -9.10
C ALA A 186 8.76 -12.94 -8.67
N TRP A 187 9.02 -13.09 -7.36
CA TRP A 187 9.67 -14.27 -6.78
C TRP A 187 8.90 -14.82 -5.59
N HIS A 188 8.61 -16.11 -5.65
CA HIS A 188 8.27 -16.97 -4.50
C HIS A 188 8.72 -18.37 -4.83
N LYS A 189 9.91 -18.80 -4.34
CA LYS A 189 10.66 -19.99 -4.79
C LYS A 189 11.07 -19.95 -6.25
N ASN A 190 10.12 -19.70 -7.14
CA ASN A 190 10.29 -19.58 -8.57
C ASN A 190 10.07 -18.14 -9.02
N SER A 191 10.61 -17.80 -10.17
CA SER A 191 10.48 -16.46 -10.74
C SER A 191 9.42 -16.40 -11.84
N THR A 192 8.75 -15.26 -11.94
CA THR A 192 7.88 -14.89 -13.04
C THR A 192 8.33 -13.52 -13.57
N THR A 193 8.75 -13.46 -14.82
CA THR A 193 9.08 -12.18 -15.47
C THR A 193 7.78 -11.45 -15.82
N ILE A 194 7.75 -10.15 -15.56
CA ILE A 194 6.57 -9.31 -15.78
C ILE A 194 6.83 -8.47 -17.05
N ASP A 195 5.99 -8.67 -18.05
CA ASP A 195 6.03 -7.95 -19.34
C ASP A 195 5.36 -6.58 -19.21
N VAL A 196 5.99 -5.68 -18.46
CA VAL A 196 5.58 -4.27 -18.37
C VAL A 196 6.69 -3.41 -18.91
N CYS A 197 6.35 -2.49 -19.81
CA CYS A 197 7.31 -1.57 -20.38
C CYS A 197 8.04 -0.80 -19.25
N PRO A 198 9.38 -0.79 -19.22
CA PRO A 198 10.12 -0.01 -18.25
C PRO A 198 9.73 1.47 -18.33
N SER A 199 9.60 2.11 -17.20
CA SER A 199 9.36 3.55 -17.11
C SER A 199 10.45 4.18 -16.24
N SER A 200 10.57 5.49 -16.32
CA SER A 200 11.47 6.27 -15.48
C SER A 200 11.06 6.33 -14.00
N SER A 201 10.03 5.59 -13.58
CA SER A 201 9.61 5.57 -12.18
C SER A 201 10.38 4.51 -11.40
N TYR A 202 11.07 4.96 -10.37
CA TYR A 202 11.78 4.12 -9.40
C TYR A 202 10.97 3.91 -8.12
N ARG A 203 9.63 4.02 -8.19
CA ARG A 203 8.74 3.89 -7.04
C ARG A 203 7.75 2.75 -7.22
N VAL A 204 7.64 1.90 -6.21
CA VAL A 204 6.77 0.72 -6.17
C VAL A 204 5.82 0.84 -4.99
N GLY A 205 4.53 0.63 -5.22
CA GLY A 205 3.51 0.45 -4.19
C GLY A 205 3.32 -1.03 -3.90
N VAL A 206 3.12 -1.38 -2.64
CA VAL A 206 2.85 -2.73 -2.17
C VAL A 206 1.55 -2.73 -1.37
N ASP A 207 0.60 -3.56 -1.76
CA ASP A 207 -0.67 -3.78 -1.06
C ASP A 207 -0.72 -5.21 -0.54
N LEU A 208 -0.69 -5.35 0.77
CA LEU A 208 -0.88 -6.60 1.47
C LEU A 208 -2.32 -6.64 1.99
N ASP A 209 -3.10 -7.61 1.56
CA ASP A 209 -4.34 -7.99 2.23
C ASP A 209 -4.11 -9.38 2.86
N TRP A 210 -3.61 -9.37 4.10
CA TRP A 210 -3.25 -10.60 4.81
C TRP A 210 -4.45 -11.53 5.01
N PRO A 211 -5.65 -11.05 5.43
CA PRO A 211 -6.84 -11.89 5.54
C PRO A 211 -7.32 -12.47 4.22
N ALA A 212 -7.25 -11.70 3.14
CA ALA A 212 -7.64 -12.16 1.80
C ALA A 212 -6.57 -13.06 1.15
N GLY A 213 -5.35 -13.09 1.70
CA GLY A 213 -4.25 -13.90 1.16
C GLY A 213 -3.67 -13.30 -0.13
N THR A 214 -3.67 -11.99 -0.30
CA THR A 214 -3.13 -11.33 -1.48
C THR A 214 -1.98 -10.38 -1.13
N LEU A 215 -0.95 -10.40 -1.99
CA LEU A 215 0.17 -9.45 -1.97
C LEU A 215 0.36 -8.91 -3.38
N SER A 216 0.05 -7.65 -3.58
CA SER A 216 0.06 -7.00 -4.89
C SER A 216 1.12 -5.92 -4.97
N PHE A 217 1.74 -5.81 -6.14
CA PHE A 217 2.76 -4.82 -6.45
C PHE A 217 2.29 -3.91 -7.56
N TYR A 218 2.58 -2.63 -7.43
CA TYR A 218 2.19 -1.58 -8.37
C TYR A 218 3.40 -0.70 -8.68
N ARG A 219 3.54 -0.30 -9.95
CA ARG A 219 4.41 0.81 -10.30
C ARG A 219 3.68 2.11 -9.97
N VAL A 220 4.35 2.99 -9.23
CA VAL A 220 3.84 4.31 -8.87
C VAL A 220 4.46 5.35 -9.78
N SER A 221 3.67 6.07 -10.56
CA SER A 221 4.13 7.16 -11.44
C SER A 221 3.27 8.39 -11.19
N SER A 222 3.88 9.46 -10.65
CA SER A 222 3.17 10.64 -10.15
C SER A 222 1.96 10.26 -9.27
N ASP A 223 0.82 10.16 -9.87
CA ASP A 223 -0.44 9.84 -9.18
C ASP A 223 -1.12 8.58 -9.69
N THR A 224 -0.48 7.80 -10.57
CA THR A 224 -1.05 6.58 -11.14
C THR A 224 -0.39 5.35 -10.57
N LEU A 225 -1.21 4.34 -10.28
CA LEU A 225 -0.77 3.00 -9.90
C LEU A 225 -0.99 2.07 -11.08
N THR A 226 0.08 1.51 -11.63
CA THR A 226 0.01 0.47 -12.66
C THR A 226 0.25 -0.86 -11.98
N HIS A 227 -0.71 -1.77 -12.04
CA HIS A 227 -0.55 -3.11 -11.49
C HIS A 227 0.60 -3.85 -12.17
N LEU A 228 1.45 -4.49 -11.38
CA LEU A 228 2.58 -5.29 -11.85
C LEU A 228 2.32 -6.78 -11.64
N TYR A 229 2.03 -7.18 -10.41
CA TYR A 229 1.84 -8.59 -10.06
C TYR A 229 1.06 -8.77 -8.77
N THR A 230 0.33 -9.89 -8.64
CA THR A 230 -0.32 -10.30 -7.40
C THR A 230 0.01 -11.76 -7.08
N PHE A 231 0.50 -12.00 -5.89
CA PHE A 231 0.58 -13.33 -5.31
C PHE A 231 -0.73 -13.65 -4.60
N TYR A 232 -1.22 -14.87 -4.81
CA TYR A 232 -2.38 -15.43 -4.11
C TYR A 232 -1.91 -16.60 -3.25
N THR A 233 -2.10 -16.51 -1.95
CA THR A 233 -1.65 -17.53 -1.01
C THR A 233 -2.41 -17.43 0.32
N THR A 234 -2.24 -18.42 1.20
CA THR A 234 -2.72 -18.32 2.57
C THR A 234 -1.53 -18.02 3.48
N PHE A 235 -1.50 -16.83 4.06
CA PHE A 235 -0.49 -16.46 5.04
C PHE A 235 -0.80 -17.12 6.38
N THR A 236 0.25 -17.62 7.06
CA THR A 236 0.12 -18.34 8.32
C THR A 236 0.76 -17.62 9.51
N GLU A 237 1.63 -16.67 9.24
CA GLU A 237 2.37 -15.90 10.23
C GLU A 237 2.35 -14.40 9.86
N PRO A 238 2.65 -13.49 10.81
CA PRO A 238 2.86 -12.07 10.49
C PRO A 238 3.96 -11.91 9.43
N LEU A 239 3.72 -11.02 8.48
CA LEU A 239 4.65 -10.70 7.41
C LEU A 239 5.44 -9.43 7.72
N TYR A 240 6.75 -9.50 7.56
CA TYR A 240 7.68 -8.40 7.77
C TYR A 240 8.12 -7.85 6.41
N PRO A 241 7.80 -6.59 6.07
CA PRO A 241 8.35 -5.94 4.88
C PRO A 241 9.87 -5.88 4.93
N GLY A 242 10.52 -5.98 3.77
CA GLY A 242 11.97 -5.95 3.71
C GLY A 242 12.53 -5.66 2.33
N PHE A 243 13.82 -5.39 2.30
CA PHE A 243 14.57 -5.04 1.10
C PHE A 243 15.84 -5.88 0.99
N HIS A 244 16.19 -6.22 -0.25
CA HIS A 244 17.51 -6.75 -0.60
C HIS A 244 18.14 -5.85 -1.66
N LEU A 245 19.34 -5.36 -1.41
CA LEU A 245 20.07 -4.42 -2.25
C LEU A 245 21.26 -5.10 -2.93
N PHE A 246 21.30 -5.05 -4.25
CA PHE A 246 22.31 -5.71 -5.06
C PHE A 246 23.46 -4.74 -5.42
N GLY A 247 24.47 -4.68 -4.58
CA GLY A 247 25.68 -3.93 -4.85
C GLY A 247 25.76 -2.54 -4.19
N SER A 248 26.95 -1.99 -4.18
CA SER A 248 27.24 -0.71 -3.59
C SER A 248 26.55 0.44 -4.32
N GLY A 249 26.02 1.41 -3.58
CA GLY A 249 25.30 2.57 -4.10
C GLY A 249 23.80 2.33 -4.33
N VAL A 250 23.30 1.09 -4.21
CA VAL A 250 21.87 0.81 -4.29
C VAL A 250 21.19 1.23 -2.98
N SER A 251 20.05 1.88 -3.09
CA SER A 251 19.25 2.28 -1.93
C SER A 251 17.76 1.96 -2.10
N ALA A 252 17.08 1.78 -0.96
CA ALA A 252 15.63 1.69 -0.89
C ALA A 252 15.13 2.56 0.27
N SER A 253 14.05 3.30 0.04
CA SER A 253 13.47 4.24 1.00
C SER A 253 11.96 4.00 1.13
N LEU A 254 11.49 3.83 2.36
CA LEU A 254 10.08 3.85 2.69
C LEU A 254 9.55 5.27 2.50
N CYS A 255 8.62 5.44 1.57
CA CYS A 255 8.04 6.74 1.29
C CYS A 255 6.93 7.05 2.29
N GLN A 256 6.84 8.29 2.68
CA GLN A 256 5.65 8.77 3.35
C GLN A 256 4.49 8.74 2.35
N VAL A 257 3.44 7.98 2.67
CA VAL A 257 2.25 7.92 1.81
C VAL A 257 1.37 9.10 2.14
N ASP A 258 1.10 9.94 1.13
CA ASP A 258 0.17 11.04 1.26
C ASP A 258 -1.26 10.49 1.28
N LEU A 259 -1.96 10.72 2.38
CA LEU A 259 -3.36 10.31 2.58
C LEU A 259 -4.36 11.31 1.98
N SER A 260 -3.90 12.40 1.35
CA SER A 260 -4.75 13.41 0.77
C SER A 260 -5.67 12.85 -0.33
N ASN A 261 -6.84 13.48 -0.49
CA ASN A 261 -7.86 13.09 -1.45
C ASN A 261 -8.44 11.68 -1.28
N ASN A 262 -8.38 11.12 -0.06
CA ASN A 262 -9.08 9.90 0.30
C ASN A 262 -10.43 10.22 0.97
N ASP A 263 -11.42 9.36 0.78
CA ASP A 263 -12.72 9.47 1.47
C ASP A 263 -12.61 8.90 2.90
N LEU A 264 -11.74 9.50 3.72
CA LEU A 264 -11.44 9.00 5.06
C LEU A 264 -12.54 9.31 6.05
N LYS A 265 -13.25 10.43 5.89
CA LYS A 265 -14.29 10.92 6.82
C LYS A 265 -13.82 11.01 8.27
N ASP A 266 -14.68 11.50 9.13
CA ASP A 266 -14.36 11.72 10.56
C ASP A 266 -14.11 10.42 11.32
N SER A 267 -14.63 9.28 10.88
CA SER A 267 -14.42 7.99 11.53
C SER A 267 -12.95 7.56 11.53
N VAL A 268 -12.25 7.74 10.41
CA VAL A 268 -10.81 7.45 10.32
C VAL A 268 -10.01 8.52 11.04
N VAL A 269 -10.42 9.78 10.94
CA VAL A 269 -9.76 10.88 11.65
C VAL A 269 -9.82 10.69 13.17
N LYS A 270 -10.90 10.17 13.72
CA LYS A 270 -11.01 9.78 15.13
C LYS A 270 -10.04 8.67 15.53
N LEU A 271 -9.85 7.67 14.67
CA LEU A 271 -8.83 6.63 14.90
C LEU A 271 -7.41 7.20 14.87
N LEU A 272 -7.12 8.08 13.92
CA LEU A 272 -5.83 8.80 13.84
C LEU A 272 -5.62 9.68 15.08
N SER A 273 -6.66 10.35 15.56
CA SER A 273 -6.61 11.15 16.80
C SER A 273 -6.21 10.30 18.00
N ALA A 274 -6.78 9.10 18.14
CA ALA A 274 -6.42 8.18 19.21
C ALA A 274 -4.95 7.71 19.12
N VAL A 275 -4.40 7.56 17.90
CA VAL A 275 -2.97 7.27 17.70
C VAL A 275 -2.12 8.47 18.08
N LEU A 276 -2.53 9.70 17.72
CA LEU A 276 -1.81 10.93 18.05
C LEU A 276 -1.78 11.20 19.56
N GLU A 277 -2.82 10.81 20.30
CA GLU A 277 -2.86 10.93 21.77
C GLU A 277 -1.84 10.03 22.48
N ASN A 278 -1.33 8.99 21.82
CA ASN A 278 -0.33 8.10 22.38
C ASN A 278 1.00 8.86 22.58
N PRO A 279 1.55 8.94 23.82
CA PRO A 279 2.84 9.60 24.08
C PRO A 279 4.04 9.02 23.32
N GLN A 280 3.92 7.79 22.80
CA GLN A 280 4.94 7.15 21.96
C GLN A 280 4.78 7.46 20.47
N CYS A 281 3.72 8.17 20.07
CA CYS A 281 3.54 8.58 18.68
C CYS A 281 4.62 9.60 18.29
N ARG A 282 5.33 9.30 17.21
CA ARG A 282 6.42 10.11 16.65
C ARG A 282 6.10 10.69 15.28
N LEU A 283 4.80 10.76 14.95
CA LEU A 283 4.36 11.30 13.67
C LEU A 283 4.69 12.80 13.60
N GLU A 284 5.51 13.19 12.62
CA GLU A 284 5.93 14.59 12.41
C GLU A 284 5.06 15.30 11.38
N THR A 285 4.51 14.59 10.41
CA THR A 285 3.71 15.16 9.31
C THR A 285 2.45 14.34 9.10
N LEU A 286 1.29 15.01 9.05
CA LEU A 286 0.00 14.40 8.72
C LEU A 286 -0.68 15.22 7.63
N ARG A 287 -0.92 14.59 6.47
CA ARG A 287 -1.61 15.20 5.33
C ARG A 287 -2.95 14.53 5.10
N LEU A 288 -4.01 15.30 5.28
CA LEU A 288 -5.41 14.89 5.14
C LEU A 288 -6.16 15.83 4.16
N SER A 289 -5.47 16.45 3.22
CA SER A 289 -6.09 17.35 2.23
C SER A 289 -7.13 16.60 1.42
N GLY A 290 -8.34 17.17 1.24
CA GLY A 290 -9.41 16.57 0.45
C GLY A 290 -9.97 15.25 0.99
N CYS A 291 -9.86 14.98 2.30
CA CYS A 291 -10.28 13.72 2.92
C CYS A 291 -11.72 13.72 3.47
N LEU A 292 -12.54 14.69 3.11
CA LEU A 292 -13.91 14.90 3.62
C LEU A 292 -13.99 15.02 5.15
N VAL A 293 -12.94 15.57 5.76
CA VAL A 293 -12.90 15.84 7.20
C VAL A 293 -13.83 17.01 7.50
N THR A 294 -14.76 16.81 8.43
CA THR A 294 -15.69 17.85 8.90
C THR A 294 -15.17 18.52 10.17
N GLU A 295 -15.98 19.44 10.72
CA GLU A 295 -15.68 20.10 11.99
C GLU A 295 -15.51 19.10 13.14
N GLU A 296 -16.27 17.99 13.16
CA GLU A 296 -16.18 16.95 14.18
C GLU A 296 -14.84 16.22 14.16
N GLY A 297 -14.34 15.88 12.96
CA GLY A 297 -13.01 15.29 12.77
C GLY A 297 -11.90 16.26 13.19
N CYS A 298 -12.02 17.54 12.83
CA CYS A 298 -11.08 18.57 13.25
C CYS A 298 -11.06 18.79 14.76
N ALA A 299 -12.22 18.72 15.42
CA ALA A 299 -12.29 18.81 16.89
C ALA A 299 -11.59 17.61 17.56
N SER A 300 -11.70 16.42 16.99
CA SER A 300 -10.99 15.24 17.49
C SER A 300 -9.47 15.38 17.38
N LEU A 301 -8.98 15.90 16.24
CA LEU A 301 -7.54 16.20 16.04
C LEU A 301 -7.05 17.28 17.02
N ASP A 302 -7.81 18.36 17.21
CA ASP A 302 -7.47 19.43 18.15
C ASP A 302 -7.33 18.90 19.60
N SER A 303 -8.23 18.00 20.01
CA SER A 303 -8.15 17.34 21.31
C SER A 303 -6.89 16.50 21.44
N ALA A 304 -6.60 15.67 20.43
CA ALA A 304 -5.44 14.79 20.42
C ALA A 304 -4.11 15.56 20.45
N LEU A 305 -3.99 16.64 19.67
CA LEU A 305 -2.81 17.48 19.64
C LEU A 305 -2.59 18.26 20.94
N LYS A 306 -3.66 18.62 21.66
CA LYS A 306 -3.54 19.22 23.00
C LYS A 306 -3.06 18.21 24.03
N SER A 307 -3.44 16.95 23.89
CA SER A 307 -3.03 15.87 24.79
C SER A 307 -1.56 15.44 24.57
N ASN A 308 -1.06 15.55 23.33
CA ASN A 308 0.32 15.20 22.98
C ASN A 308 0.93 16.22 21.98
N PRO A 309 1.30 17.43 22.43
CA PRO A 309 1.68 18.54 21.55
C PRO A 309 3.07 18.43 20.91
N SER A 310 3.88 17.40 21.24
CA SER A 310 5.34 17.49 21.09
C SER A 310 5.91 17.00 19.76
N HIS A 311 5.18 16.37 18.87
CA HIS A 311 5.75 15.68 17.72
C HIS A 311 5.23 16.10 16.33
N LEU A 312 3.96 16.45 16.19
CA LEU A 312 3.42 16.85 14.90
C LEU A 312 3.87 18.27 14.52
N ARG A 313 4.62 18.39 13.43
CA ARG A 313 5.16 19.67 12.91
C ARG A 313 4.38 20.21 11.73
N GLU A 314 3.76 19.33 10.97
CA GLU A 314 2.99 19.69 9.78
C GLU A 314 1.66 18.96 9.78
N LEU A 315 0.57 19.72 9.63
CA LEU A 315 -0.79 19.20 9.46
C LEU A 315 -1.44 19.91 8.27
N ASP A 316 -1.72 19.16 7.20
CA ASP A 316 -2.44 19.66 6.04
C ASP A 316 -3.88 19.16 6.02
N LEU A 317 -4.81 20.08 6.21
CA LEU A 317 -6.26 19.87 6.16
C LEU A 317 -6.91 20.63 4.99
N SER A 318 -6.15 21.04 4.00
CA SER A 318 -6.66 21.78 2.83
C SER A 318 -7.78 21.01 2.13
N TYR A 319 -8.67 21.71 1.45
CA TYR A 319 -9.78 21.11 0.69
C TYR A 319 -10.71 20.19 1.51
N ASN A 320 -10.81 20.43 2.82
CA ASN A 320 -11.79 19.79 3.72
C ASN A 320 -12.86 20.79 4.16
N HIS A 321 -13.78 20.35 5.02
CA HIS A 321 -14.84 21.18 5.61
C HIS A 321 -14.61 21.38 7.12
N PRO A 322 -13.49 22.01 7.54
CA PRO A 322 -13.02 22.00 8.92
C PRO A 322 -13.84 22.84 9.91
N GLY A 323 -14.77 23.67 9.42
CA GLY A 323 -15.57 24.58 10.26
C GLY A 323 -14.69 25.48 11.16
N ASP A 324 -15.26 25.95 12.26
CA ASP A 324 -14.54 26.80 13.23
C ASP A 324 -13.44 26.05 13.98
N SER A 325 -13.56 24.74 14.14
CA SER A 325 -12.55 23.89 14.79
C SER A 325 -11.26 23.81 13.98
N GLY A 326 -11.34 23.79 12.65
CA GLY A 326 -10.17 23.81 11.79
C GLY A 326 -9.39 25.12 11.81
N VAL A 327 -10.05 26.24 12.12
CA VAL A 327 -9.40 27.54 12.30
C VAL A 327 -8.52 27.55 13.56
N ARG A 328 -8.90 26.80 14.60
CA ARG A 328 -8.14 26.68 15.85
C ARG A 328 -6.86 25.88 15.65
N LEU A 329 -6.90 24.81 14.83
CA LEU A 329 -5.74 23.98 14.51
C LEU A 329 -4.63 24.75 13.75
N LYS A 330 -4.96 25.79 12.98
CA LYS A 330 -3.99 26.66 12.29
C LYS A 330 -3.16 27.56 13.22
N LYS A 331 -3.44 27.56 14.53
CA LYS A 331 -2.71 28.39 15.51
C LYS A 331 -1.72 27.60 16.36
N HIS A 332 -1.57 26.29 16.12
CA HIS A 332 -0.60 25.40 16.72
C HIS A 332 0.45 24.99 15.68
#